data_c0400e066913f89913e79fdfc7e06a44
#
_entry.id   c0400e066913f89913e79fdfc7e06a44
#
_cell.length_a   1.000
_cell.length_b   1.000
_cell.length_c   1.000
_cell.angle_alpha   90.00
_cell.angle_beta   90.00
_cell.angle_gamma   90.00
#
_symmetry.space_group_name_H-M   'P 1'
#
loop_
_entity.id
_entity.type
_entity.pdbx_description
1 polymer ?
#
loop_
_entity_poly.entity_id
_entity_poly.type
_entity_poly.pdbx_seq_one_letter_code
_entity_poly.pdbx_strand_id
1 'polypeptide(L)'
;MPPADIERQIEFDFLRATETAALNTLQWLGRGEKEKADAAACDAIRGMFDLVDMRGEVTIGEGIKDEAPGLFKGERVGTWAEGAPRYEIALDPVDGTTNAAKGMPNSLACIAAALRPDGEPPCLLDIPAFYLKKLAYPLEVRKAWLADNSLPIHIDAPIGEVIDVTAKILGKDVRDVVVCVLDRPRNQDLVDEIRRKGATLRMILDGDIAAALPPAMRTSNIDLYAGIGGSPEGVLSAAGLRCLGGGMRAKIWPRDEAERQEIIDAGWGDRLDTEFMSRDLAHGENIVFAATGISTSPLLEGVEVRGSIAKTYSVLMRAKSGTVRFIEAHHNLERKTIHLRSTRQERKV
;
A
#
# COMPACT_ATOMS: atom_id res chain seq x y z
N MET A 1 10.84 -30.64 16.23
CA MET A 1 9.93 -29.48 16.32
C MET A 1 9.56 -29.07 14.90
N PRO A 2 8.31 -28.73 14.58
CA PRO A 2 8.05 -28.07 13.31
C PRO A 2 8.89 -26.79 13.25
N PRO A 3 9.41 -26.38 12.07
CA PRO A 3 10.18 -25.16 11.94
C PRO A 3 9.32 -23.99 12.47
N ALA A 4 9.93 -23.12 13.25
CA ALA A 4 9.28 -21.93 13.77
C ALA A 4 8.73 -21.12 12.57
N ASP A 5 7.47 -20.69 12.65
CA ASP A 5 6.88 -19.81 11.64
C ASP A 5 7.45 -18.40 11.85
N ILE A 6 8.54 -18.11 11.15
CA ILE A 6 9.34 -16.89 11.30
C ILE A 6 8.49 -15.63 11.12
N GLU A 7 7.48 -15.68 10.22
CA GLU A 7 6.57 -14.55 10.03
C GLU A 7 5.79 -14.19 11.30
N ARG A 8 5.42 -15.18 12.11
CA ARG A 8 4.73 -14.97 13.38
C ARG A 8 5.59 -14.30 14.44
N GLN A 9 6.90 -14.34 14.29
CA GLN A 9 7.82 -13.77 15.28
C GLN A 9 7.95 -12.27 15.10
N ILE A 10 7.95 -11.77 13.85
CA ILE A 10 8.26 -10.36 13.54
C ILE A 10 7.10 -9.58 12.93
N GLU A 11 5.93 -10.21 12.69
CA GLU A 11 4.78 -9.51 12.08
C GLU A 11 4.33 -8.28 12.88
N PHE A 12 4.40 -8.37 14.22
CA PHE A 12 4.05 -7.25 15.10
C PHE A 12 5.10 -6.13 15.12
N ASP A 13 6.33 -6.39 14.71
CA ASP A 13 7.35 -5.35 14.61
C ASP A 13 7.10 -4.46 13.40
N PHE A 14 6.59 -5.02 12.28
CA PHE A 14 6.11 -4.22 11.15
C PHE A 14 4.90 -3.35 11.53
N LEU A 15 3.96 -3.90 12.32
CA LEU A 15 2.86 -3.13 12.85
C LEU A 15 3.34 -1.97 13.73
N ARG A 16 4.25 -2.23 14.68
CA ARG A 16 4.84 -1.18 15.53
C ARG A 16 5.55 -0.11 14.72
N ALA A 17 6.21 -0.49 13.61
CA ALA A 17 6.87 0.46 12.73
C ALA A 17 5.85 1.42 12.09
N THR A 18 4.70 0.92 11.59
CA THR A 18 3.65 1.78 11.04
C THR A 18 2.95 2.63 12.11
N GLU A 19 2.73 2.10 13.31
CA GLU A 19 2.19 2.87 14.46
C GLU A 19 3.12 4.01 14.86
N THR A 20 4.44 3.75 14.95
CA THR A 20 5.41 4.79 15.32
C THR A 20 5.53 5.85 14.23
N ALA A 21 5.45 5.46 12.96
CA ALA A 21 5.39 6.41 11.84
C ALA A 21 4.18 7.33 11.96
N ALA A 22 2.97 6.75 12.12
CA ALA A 22 1.74 7.51 12.25
C ALA A 22 1.78 8.49 13.44
N LEU A 23 2.24 8.03 14.60
CA LEU A 23 2.38 8.89 15.79
C LEU A 23 3.40 10.01 15.58
N ASN A 24 4.56 9.74 14.94
CA ASN A 24 5.60 10.75 14.74
C ASN A 24 5.21 11.77 13.66
N THR A 25 4.33 11.41 12.73
CA THR A 25 3.80 12.29 11.68
C THR A 25 2.80 13.32 12.22
N LEU A 26 2.14 13.05 13.35
CA LEU A 26 1.08 13.93 13.91
C LEU A 26 1.53 15.39 14.11
N GLN A 27 2.77 15.62 14.47
CA GLN A 27 3.31 16.97 14.64
C GLN A 27 3.30 17.79 13.34
N TRP A 28 3.15 17.15 12.17
CA TRP A 28 3.14 17.77 10.85
C TRP A 28 1.76 17.73 10.16
N LEU A 29 0.79 17.04 10.75
CA LEU A 29 -0.55 16.92 10.19
C LEU A 29 -1.24 18.30 10.10
N GLY A 30 -1.67 18.67 8.88
CA GLY A 30 -2.34 19.93 8.61
C GLY A 30 -1.44 21.18 8.66
N ARG A 31 -0.10 21.01 8.58
CA ARG A 31 0.85 22.13 8.69
C ARG A 31 1.47 22.57 7.36
N GLY A 32 1.09 21.94 6.26
CA GLY A 32 1.60 22.28 4.93
C GLY A 32 3.02 21.75 4.62
N GLU A 33 3.63 21.00 5.53
CA GLU A 33 5.05 20.60 5.50
C GLU A 33 5.17 19.12 5.10
N LYS A 34 5.04 18.84 3.78
CA LYS A 34 5.07 17.47 3.24
C LYS A 34 6.37 16.73 3.58
N GLU A 35 7.49 17.34 3.22
CA GLU A 35 8.82 16.73 3.35
C GLU A 35 9.16 16.44 4.81
N LYS A 36 8.65 17.28 5.74
CA LYS A 36 8.85 17.04 7.17
C LYS A 36 7.97 15.91 7.69
N ALA A 37 6.76 15.76 7.16
CA ALA A 37 5.88 14.64 7.49
C ALA A 37 6.50 13.32 7.05
N ASP A 38 6.98 13.23 5.81
CA ASP A 38 7.67 12.05 5.28
C ASP A 38 8.96 11.75 6.05
N ALA A 39 9.80 12.75 6.27
CA ALA A 39 11.04 12.59 7.05
C ALA A 39 10.78 12.09 8.47
N ALA A 40 9.73 12.57 9.14
CA ALA A 40 9.36 12.13 10.47
C ALA A 40 8.90 10.66 10.48
N ALA A 41 8.11 10.25 9.49
CA ALA A 41 7.67 8.87 9.34
C ALA A 41 8.85 7.93 9.02
N CYS A 42 9.69 8.30 8.06
CA CYS A 42 10.92 7.56 7.70
C CYS A 42 11.83 7.34 8.91
N ASP A 43 12.09 8.38 9.69
CA ASP A 43 12.98 8.32 10.85
C ASP A 43 12.45 7.34 11.92
N ALA A 44 11.13 7.36 12.18
CA ALA A 44 10.49 6.46 13.11
C ALA A 44 10.49 5.00 12.62
N ILE A 45 10.21 4.73 11.33
CA ILE A 45 10.27 3.38 10.75
C ILE A 45 11.70 2.83 10.83
N ARG A 46 12.70 3.63 10.45
CA ARG A 46 14.11 3.23 10.50
C ARG A 46 14.56 2.92 11.92
N GLY A 47 14.19 3.78 12.88
CA GLY A 47 14.49 3.56 14.28
C GLY A 47 13.87 2.27 14.80
N MET A 48 12.62 1.98 14.42
CA MET A 48 11.98 0.71 14.80
C MET A 48 12.66 -0.49 14.15
N PHE A 49 13.03 -0.40 12.87
CA PHE A 49 13.72 -1.48 12.17
C PHE A 49 15.10 -1.78 12.75
N ASP A 50 15.82 -0.80 13.30
CA ASP A 50 17.11 -1.04 13.96
C ASP A 50 17.02 -2.03 15.13
N LEU A 51 15.80 -2.28 15.65
CA LEU A 51 15.54 -3.20 16.76
C LEU A 51 15.03 -4.58 16.31
N VAL A 52 14.77 -4.78 15.02
CA VAL A 52 14.16 -6.01 14.50
C VAL A 52 15.21 -6.98 13.99
N ASP A 53 15.19 -8.22 14.51
CA ASP A 53 16.10 -9.28 14.06
C ASP A 53 15.69 -9.81 12.68
N MET A 54 16.03 -9.03 11.65
CA MET A 54 15.88 -9.40 10.24
C MET A 54 17.05 -8.91 9.40
N ARG A 55 17.22 -9.52 8.24
CA ARG A 55 18.04 -9.03 7.12
C ARG A 55 17.11 -8.42 6.08
N GLY A 56 16.61 -7.21 6.37
CA GLY A 56 15.71 -6.48 5.50
C GLY A 56 16.44 -5.74 4.38
N GLU A 57 15.86 -5.72 3.19
CA GLU A 57 16.30 -4.93 2.05
C GLU A 57 15.11 -4.18 1.47
N VAL A 58 15.20 -2.87 1.38
CA VAL A 58 14.12 -2.03 0.81
C VAL A 58 14.13 -2.21 -0.71
N THR A 59 13.08 -2.82 -1.24
CA THR A 59 12.86 -2.97 -2.68
C THR A 59 12.10 -1.77 -3.24
N ILE A 60 11.12 -1.30 -2.49
CA ILE A 60 10.29 -0.12 -2.80
C ILE A 60 10.26 0.75 -1.56
N GLY A 61 10.63 2.02 -1.70
CA GLY A 61 10.71 2.97 -0.60
C GLY A 61 10.72 4.41 -1.08
N GLU A 62 11.21 5.31 -0.22
CA GLU A 62 11.13 6.76 -0.39
C GLU A 62 12.30 7.29 -1.25
N GLY A 63 12.07 7.47 -2.55
CA GLY A 63 12.99 8.17 -3.45
C GLY A 63 14.33 7.49 -3.73
N ILE A 64 15.29 8.29 -4.19
CA ILE A 64 16.64 7.89 -4.57
C ILE A 64 17.59 8.17 -3.40
N LYS A 65 18.63 7.37 -3.26
CA LYS A 65 19.59 7.36 -2.14
C LYS A 65 20.07 8.75 -1.68
N ASP A 66 20.39 9.63 -2.61
CA ASP A 66 21.01 10.93 -2.31
C ASP A 66 19.97 12.05 -2.04
N GLU A 67 18.69 11.79 -2.30
CA GLU A 67 17.60 12.75 -2.15
C GLU A 67 16.61 12.36 -1.02
N ALA A 68 16.64 11.09 -0.58
CA ALA A 68 15.72 10.59 0.42
C ALA A 68 16.27 10.71 1.85
N PRO A 69 15.43 11.01 2.84
CA PRO A 69 15.81 11.03 4.27
C PRO A 69 16.14 9.63 4.81
N GLY A 70 15.92 8.59 4.04
CA GLY A 70 16.14 7.18 4.32
C GLY A 70 15.05 6.31 3.72
N LEU A 71 15.15 4.99 3.92
CA LEU A 71 14.23 3.99 3.34
C LEU A 71 14.21 4.02 1.81
N PHE A 72 15.35 4.36 1.22
CA PHE A 72 15.53 4.35 -0.23
C PHE A 72 15.75 2.92 -0.75
N LYS A 73 15.46 2.69 -2.01
CA LYS A 73 15.69 1.41 -2.69
C LYS A 73 17.13 0.90 -2.48
N GLY A 74 17.26 -0.34 -2.03
CA GLY A 74 18.53 -1.02 -1.73
C GLY A 74 19.06 -0.73 -0.32
N GLU A 75 18.38 0.11 0.50
CA GLU A 75 18.79 0.30 1.90
C GLU A 75 18.61 -1.00 2.69
N ARG A 76 19.63 -1.32 3.48
CA ARG A 76 19.58 -2.43 4.43
C ARG A 76 18.99 -1.99 5.75
N VAL A 77 17.98 -2.72 6.21
CA VAL A 77 17.25 -2.46 7.46
C VAL A 77 17.19 -3.72 8.32
N GLY A 78 16.99 -3.55 9.62
CA GLY A 78 17.08 -4.66 10.59
C GLY A 78 18.48 -4.81 11.16
N THR A 79 18.64 -5.72 12.12
CA THR A 79 19.93 -5.95 12.83
C THR A 79 20.98 -6.66 11.98
N TRP A 80 20.57 -7.39 10.94
CA TRP A 80 21.42 -8.26 10.13
C TRP A 80 22.18 -9.30 10.95
N ALA A 81 21.63 -9.71 12.10
CA ALA A 81 22.21 -10.74 12.94
C ALA A 81 22.35 -12.07 12.17
N GLU A 82 23.36 -12.87 12.55
CA GLU A 82 23.58 -14.19 11.95
C GLU A 82 22.34 -15.07 12.15
N GLY A 83 21.87 -15.71 11.07
CA GLY A 83 20.66 -16.55 11.10
C GLY A 83 19.35 -15.79 11.06
N ALA A 84 19.35 -14.45 11.08
CA ALA A 84 18.14 -13.67 10.95
C ALA A 84 17.46 -13.90 9.57
N PRO A 85 16.11 -13.93 9.50
CA PRO A 85 15.38 -14.14 8.26
C PRO A 85 15.58 -12.97 7.29
N ARG A 86 15.62 -13.29 5.98
CA ARG A 86 15.73 -12.27 4.94
C ARG A 86 14.34 -11.83 4.48
N TYR A 87 14.13 -10.51 4.42
CA TYR A 87 12.90 -9.91 3.92
C TYR A 87 13.16 -8.88 2.82
N GLU A 88 12.32 -8.89 1.81
CA GLU A 88 12.12 -7.75 0.92
C GLU A 88 11.05 -6.85 1.52
N ILE A 89 11.32 -5.55 1.53
CA ILE A 89 10.46 -4.54 2.12
C ILE A 89 10.00 -3.57 1.03
N ALA A 90 8.69 -3.45 0.87
CA ALA A 90 8.07 -2.31 0.21
C ALA A 90 7.37 -1.48 1.27
N LEU A 91 7.52 -0.18 1.22
CA LEU A 91 6.89 0.71 2.19
C LEU A 91 6.56 2.07 1.57
N ASP A 92 5.54 2.69 2.16
CA ASP A 92 5.21 4.08 1.98
C ASP A 92 5.02 4.67 3.38
N PRO A 93 5.94 5.51 3.84
CA PRO A 93 5.87 6.10 5.18
C PRO A 93 4.64 6.97 5.38
N VAL A 94 4.17 7.65 4.31
CA VAL A 94 2.98 8.51 4.30
C VAL A 94 2.26 8.43 2.96
N ASP A 95 1.55 7.31 2.67
CA ASP A 95 0.61 7.28 1.53
C ASP A 95 -0.41 8.41 1.71
N GLY A 96 -0.50 9.28 0.72
CA GLY A 96 -1.32 10.49 0.81
C GLY A 96 -0.63 11.66 1.53
N THR A 97 0.64 11.92 1.26
CA THR A 97 1.43 13.01 1.85
C THR A 97 0.78 14.38 1.68
N THR A 98 0.16 14.64 0.51
CA THR A 98 -0.59 15.88 0.28
C THR A 98 -1.76 16.02 1.24
N ASN A 99 -2.46 14.94 1.52
CA ASN A 99 -3.58 14.92 2.46
C ASN A 99 -3.10 15.17 3.88
N ALA A 100 -2.04 14.46 4.31
CA ALA A 100 -1.44 14.67 5.63
C ALA A 100 -1.02 16.14 5.85
N ALA A 101 -0.32 16.73 4.88
CA ALA A 101 0.12 18.12 4.96
C ALA A 101 -1.05 19.11 5.04
N LYS A 102 -2.18 18.82 4.39
CA LYS A 102 -3.39 19.66 4.40
C LYS A 102 -4.38 19.31 5.53
N GLY A 103 -4.10 18.29 6.34
CA GLY A 103 -5.03 17.80 7.36
C GLY A 103 -6.30 17.17 6.76
N MET A 104 -6.19 16.61 5.57
CA MET A 104 -7.30 15.97 4.85
C MET A 104 -7.34 14.47 5.12
N PRO A 105 -8.50 13.80 4.89
CA PRO A 105 -8.63 12.35 4.96
C PRO A 105 -7.75 11.61 3.93
N ASN A 106 -7.60 10.30 4.11
CA ASN A 106 -6.90 9.34 3.26
C ASN A 106 -5.38 9.48 3.33
N SER A 107 -4.81 9.40 4.53
CA SER A 107 -3.37 9.24 4.71
C SER A 107 -3.08 8.11 5.69
N LEU A 108 -2.11 7.25 5.35
CA LEU A 108 -1.66 6.13 6.18
C LEU A 108 -0.17 5.84 6.01
N ALA A 109 0.43 5.20 7.01
CA ALA A 109 1.75 4.59 6.90
C ALA A 109 1.58 3.10 6.60
N CYS A 110 2.34 2.54 5.64
CA CYS A 110 2.22 1.11 5.33
C CYS A 110 3.55 0.44 4.98
N ILE A 111 3.59 -0.86 5.24
CA ILE A 111 4.72 -1.75 4.98
C ILE A 111 4.19 -3.08 4.44
N ALA A 112 4.74 -3.55 3.34
CA ALA A 112 4.64 -4.93 2.89
C ALA A 112 6.01 -5.59 3.03
N ALA A 113 6.06 -6.70 3.78
CA ALA A 113 7.27 -7.47 3.99
C ALA A 113 7.10 -8.88 3.41
N ALA A 114 7.97 -9.27 2.49
CA ALA A 114 7.95 -10.58 1.87
C ALA A 114 9.18 -11.39 2.31
N LEU A 115 8.96 -12.54 2.96
CA LEU A 115 10.04 -13.45 3.33
C LEU A 115 10.66 -14.02 2.05
N ARG A 116 11.96 -13.79 1.87
CA ARG A 116 12.74 -14.25 0.72
C ARG A 116 13.96 -15.01 1.19
N PRO A 117 13.94 -16.34 1.20
CA PRO A 117 15.13 -17.15 1.46
C PRO A 117 16.26 -16.82 0.47
N ASP A 118 17.50 -17.02 0.92
CA ASP A 118 18.66 -16.78 0.05
C ASP A 118 18.61 -17.71 -1.19
N GLY A 119 18.86 -17.13 -2.37
CA GLY A 119 18.77 -17.83 -3.67
C GLY A 119 17.41 -17.82 -4.34
N GLU A 120 16.34 -17.41 -3.65
CA GLU A 120 15.01 -17.30 -4.25
C GLU A 120 14.86 -15.99 -5.07
N PRO A 121 14.00 -16.01 -6.11
CA PRO A 121 13.74 -14.81 -6.91
C PRO A 121 13.07 -13.70 -6.09
N PRO A 122 13.13 -12.43 -6.56
CA PRO A 122 12.44 -11.32 -5.92
C PRO A 122 10.95 -11.56 -5.75
N CYS A 123 10.41 -11.17 -4.59
CA CYS A 123 9.00 -11.29 -4.25
C CYS A 123 8.20 -10.03 -4.61
N LEU A 124 8.81 -8.86 -4.52
CA LEU A 124 8.17 -7.58 -4.79
C LEU A 124 8.73 -7.00 -6.09
N LEU A 125 7.86 -6.73 -7.05
CA LEU A 125 8.27 -6.30 -8.38
C LEU A 125 8.64 -4.82 -8.38
N ASP A 126 9.90 -4.54 -8.63
CA ASP A 126 10.39 -3.19 -8.84
C ASP A 126 10.20 -2.78 -10.30
N ILE A 127 9.28 -1.84 -10.56
CA ILE A 127 8.89 -1.41 -11.90
C ILE A 127 9.52 -0.06 -12.21
N PRO A 128 10.32 0.08 -13.29
CA PRO A 128 10.98 1.34 -13.66
C PRO A 128 10.01 2.29 -14.37
N ALA A 129 8.88 2.59 -13.75
CA ALA A 129 7.89 3.53 -14.27
C ALA A 129 7.26 4.30 -13.11
N PHE A 130 6.89 5.56 -13.33
CA PHE A 130 6.21 6.36 -12.31
C PHE A 130 4.80 5.88 -12.04
N TYR A 131 4.07 5.47 -13.09
CA TYR A 131 2.66 5.16 -12.98
C TYR A 131 2.30 3.80 -13.56
N LEU A 132 1.25 3.22 -12.95
CA LEU A 132 0.49 2.09 -13.48
C LEU A 132 -0.96 2.52 -13.70
N LYS A 133 -1.58 2.05 -14.78
CA LYS A 133 -3.03 1.90 -14.86
C LYS A 133 -3.41 0.73 -13.97
N LYS A 134 -4.40 0.89 -13.10
CA LYS A 134 -4.78 -0.07 -12.06
C LYS A 134 -6.27 -0.29 -12.01
N LEU A 135 -6.67 -1.52 -11.71
CA LEU A 135 -8.04 -1.94 -11.45
C LEU A 135 -8.03 -2.93 -10.29
N ALA A 136 -8.51 -2.52 -9.10
CA ALA A 136 -8.68 -3.41 -7.95
C ALA A 136 -10.15 -3.76 -7.74
N TYR A 137 -10.42 -4.99 -7.32
CA TYR A 137 -11.74 -5.57 -7.23
C TYR A 137 -11.85 -6.61 -6.08
N PRO A 138 -13.09 -6.90 -5.61
CA PRO A 138 -13.32 -7.81 -4.48
C PRO A 138 -13.07 -9.28 -4.81
N LEU A 139 -13.04 -10.09 -3.74
CA LEU A 139 -12.87 -11.54 -3.83
C LEU A 139 -13.91 -12.22 -4.74
N GLU A 140 -15.15 -11.77 -4.69
CA GLU A 140 -16.28 -12.32 -5.48
C GLU A 140 -16.01 -12.16 -6.98
N VAL A 141 -15.58 -10.97 -7.40
CA VAL A 141 -15.21 -10.68 -8.79
C VAL A 141 -14.00 -11.50 -9.21
N ARG A 142 -12.99 -11.61 -8.34
CA ARG A 142 -11.81 -12.45 -8.60
C ARG A 142 -12.21 -13.92 -8.79
N LYS A 143 -13.07 -14.47 -7.94
CA LYS A 143 -13.54 -15.86 -8.06
C LYS A 143 -14.33 -16.10 -9.34
N ALA A 144 -15.21 -15.16 -9.71
CA ALA A 144 -15.97 -15.25 -10.95
C ALA A 144 -15.05 -15.26 -12.18
N TRP A 145 -14.04 -14.37 -12.22
CA TRP A 145 -13.07 -14.34 -13.30
C TRP A 145 -12.20 -15.61 -13.35
N LEU A 146 -11.82 -16.19 -12.23
CA LEU A 146 -11.08 -17.45 -12.19
C LEU A 146 -11.92 -18.65 -12.71
N ALA A 147 -13.24 -18.57 -12.57
CA ALA A 147 -14.17 -19.58 -13.10
C ALA A 147 -14.47 -19.36 -14.59
N ASP A 148 -14.47 -18.11 -15.05
CA ASP A 148 -14.71 -17.72 -16.43
C ASP A 148 -13.81 -16.52 -16.79
N ASN A 149 -12.68 -16.79 -17.40
CA ASN A 149 -11.70 -15.78 -17.78
C ASN A 149 -12.08 -14.96 -19.02
N SER A 150 -13.24 -15.23 -19.63
CA SER A 150 -13.82 -14.40 -20.69
C SER A 150 -14.53 -13.14 -20.17
N LEU A 151 -14.77 -13.08 -18.84
CA LEU A 151 -15.34 -11.89 -18.22
C LEU A 151 -14.43 -10.67 -18.44
N PRO A 152 -14.99 -9.47 -18.73
CA PRO A 152 -14.21 -8.26 -19.02
C PRO A 152 -13.55 -7.66 -17.75
N ILE A 153 -12.89 -8.49 -16.96
CA ILE A 153 -12.12 -8.07 -15.77
C ILE A 153 -10.64 -8.06 -16.14
N HIS A 154 -10.27 -7.12 -16.99
CA HIS A 154 -8.90 -6.88 -17.43
C HIS A 154 -8.63 -5.38 -17.58
N ILE A 155 -7.35 -4.99 -17.60
CA ILE A 155 -6.95 -3.58 -17.46
C ILE A 155 -7.37 -2.69 -18.63
N ASP A 156 -7.51 -3.25 -19.83
CA ASP A 156 -7.87 -2.52 -21.03
C ASP A 156 -9.38 -2.62 -21.36
N ALA A 157 -10.17 -3.34 -20.55
CA ALA A 157 -11.62 -3.37 -20.70
C ALA A 157 -12.23 -1.97 -20.50
N PRO A 158 -13.27 -1.60 -21.27
CA PRO A 158 -14.06 -0.41 -20.97
C PRO A 158 -14.61 -0.49 -19.55
N ILE A 159 -14.41 0.57 -18.75
CA ILE A 159 -14.84 0.55 -17.35
C ILE A 159 -16.35 0.32 -17.19
N GLY A 160 -17.14 0.74 -18.17
CA GLY A 160 -18.57 0.47 -18.19
C GLY A 160 -18.93 -1.01 -18.21
N GLU A 161 -18.15 -1.84 -18.91
CA GLU A 161 -18.34 -3.30 -18.95
C GLU A 161 -17.89 -3.96 -17.64
N VAL A 162 -16.78 -3.48 -17.08
CA VAL A 162 -16.28 -3.92 -15.74
C VAL A 162 -17.35 -3.64 -14.68
N ILE A 163 -17.99 -2.47 -14.72
CA ILE A 163 -19.05 -2.09 -13.79
C ILE A 163 -20.27 -3.01 -13.95
N ASP A 164 -20.70 -3.30 -15.19
CA ASP A 164 -21.86 -4.19 -15.45
C ASP A 164 -21.63 -5.60 -14.86
N VAL A 165 -20.46 -6.15 -15.13
CA VAL A 165 -20.10 -7.48 -14.64
C VAL A 165 -19.98 -7.49 -13.12
N THR A 166 -19.36 -6.44 -12.55
CA THR A 166 -19.24 -6.31 -11.09
C THR A 166 -20.61 -6.20 -10.43
N ALA A 167 -21.50 -5.37 -10.98
CA ALA A 167 -22.88 -5.23 -10.50
C ALA A 167 -23.60 -6.59 -10.49
N LYS A 168 -23.52 -7.33 -11.60
CA LYS A 168 -24.12 -8.66 -11.74
C LYS A 168 -23.56 -9.66 -10.72
N ILE A 169 -22.26 -9.69 -10.53
CA ILE A 169 -21.59 -10.61 -9.59
C ILE A 169 -21.97 -10.29 -8.14
N LEU A 170 -22.04 -9.00 -7.79
CA LEU A 170 -22.35 -8.54 -6.44
C LEU A 170 -23.85 -8.47 -6.15
N GLY A 171 -24.72 -8.70 -7.16
CA GLY A 171 -26.18 -8.57 -7.01
C GLY A 171 -26.63 -7.13 -6.73
N LYS A 172 -25.94 -6.13 -7.31
CA LYS A 172 -26.24 -4.70 -7.17
C LYS A 172 -26.83 -4.11 -8.45
N ASP A 173 -27.56 -3.02 -8.32
CA ASP A 173 -27.83 -2.14 -9.46
C ASP A 173 -26.54 -1.40 -9.84
N VAL A 174 -26.37 -1.05 -11.11
CA VAL A 174 -25.19 -0.31 -11.62
C VAL A 174 -24.96 0.98 -10.83
N ARG A 175 -26.04 1.72 -10.50
CA ARG A 175 -25.97 2.98 -9.73
C ARG A 175 -25.42 2.80 -8.32
N ASP A 176 -25.51 1.58 -7.76
CA ASP A 176 -25.08 1.23 -6.41
C ASP A 176 -23.65 0.65 -6.39
N VAL A 177 -23.05 0.45 -7.57
CA VAL A 177 -21.62 0.12 -7.67
C VAL A 177 -20.79 1.36 -7.42
N VAL A 178 -19.94 1.31 -6.41
CA VAL A 178 -19.07 2.42 -6.02
C VAL A 178 -17.68 2.22 -6.60
N VAL A 179 -17.25 3.13 -7.47
CA VAL A 179 -15.91 3.15 -8.07
C VAL A 179 -15.10 4.28 -7.45
N CYS A 180 -13.98 3.96 -6.82
CA CYS A 180 -13.03 4.93 -6.29
C CYS A 180 -11.96 5.27 -7.32
N VAL A 181 -11.66 6.56 -7.50
CA VAL A 181 -10.71 7.09 -8.50
C VAL A 181 -9.90 8.22 -7.89
N LEU A 182 -8.59 8.29 -8.19
CA LEU A 182 -7.76 9.44 -7.88
C LEU A 182 -8.17 10.65 -8.73
N ASP A 183 -8.44 11.78 -8.07
CA ASP A 183 -8.76 13.07 -8.70
C ASP A 183 -7.49 13.68 -9.31
N ARG A 184 -7.18 13.26 -10.51
CA ARG A 184 -6.04 13.69 -11.29
C ARG A 184 -6.46 13.89 -12.75
N PRO A 185 -5.95 14.91 -13.46
CA PRO A 185 -6.30 15.15 -14.87
C PRO A 185 -6.15 13.91 -15.77
N ARG A 186 -5.15 13.06 -15.51
CA ARG A 186 -4.93 11.80 -16.24
C ARG A 186 -6.04 10.75 -16.10
N ASN A 187 -6.93 10.92 -15.12
CA ASN A 187 -8.08 10.03 -14.89
C ASN A 187 -9.41 10.64 -15.37
N GLN A 188 -9.41 11.82 -16.01
CA GLN A 188 -10.65 12.53 -16.34
C GLN A 188 -11.55 11.75 -17.29
N ASP A 189 -11.00 11.12 -18.33
CA ASP A 189 -11.76 10.31 -19.28
C ASP A 189 -12.45 9.11 -18.59
N LEU A 190 -11.73 8.47 -17.66
CA LEU A 190 -12.26 7.39 -16.83
C LEU A 190 -13.41 7.87 -15.94
N VAL A 191 -13.24 9.03 -15.30
CA VAL A 191 -14.28 9.67 -14.48
C VAL A 191 -15.54 9.94 -15.28
N ASP A 192 -15.39 10.48 -16.49
CA ASP A 192 -16.52 10.80 -17.37
C ASP A 192 -17.23 9.54 -17.89
N GLU A 193 -16.49 8.46 -18.13
CA GLU A 193 -17.07 7.17 -18.51
C GLU A 193 -17.88 6.56 -17.36
N ILE A 194 -17.35 6.56 -16.11
CA ILE A 194 -18.07 6.07 -14.92
C ILE A 194 -19.36 6.87 -14.72
N ARG A 195 -19.30 8.21 -14.83
CA ARG A 195 -20.49 9.08 -14.72
C ARG A 195 -21.53 8.79 -15.79
N ARG A 196 -21.10 8.63 -17.05
CA ARG A 196 -22.01 8.27 -18.16
C ARG A 196 -22.65 6.90 -17.96
N LYS A 197 -21.93 5.96 -17.32
CA LYS A 197 -22.44 4.64 -16.96
C LYS A 197 -23.50 4.70 -15.86
N GLY A 198 -23.49 5.75 -15.05
CA GLY A 198 -24.42 5.95 -13.94
C GLY A 198 -24.06 5.23 -12.66
N ALA A 199 -22.82 4.75 -12.52
CA ALA A 199 -22.29 4.20 -11.27
C ALA A 199 -21.95 5.31 -10.27
N THR A 200 -21.90 4.96 -8.99
CA THR A 200 -21.49 5.90 -7.94
C THR A 200 -19.97 6.10 -7.98
N LEU A 201 -19.54 7.36 -8.14
CA LEU A 201 -18.14 7.73 -8.17
C LEU A 201 -17.71 8.26 -6.80
N ARG A 202 -16.59 7.77 -6.27
CA ARG A 202 -15.90 8.31 -5.11
C ARG A 202 -14.53 8.83 -5.53
N MET A 203 -14.35 10.15 -5.53
CA MET A 203 -13.07 10.77 -5.86
C MET A 203 -12.25 11.04 -4.60
N ILE A 204 -10.94 10.81 -4.68
CA ILE A 204 -9.97 11.09 -3.63
C ILE A 204 -8.80 11.89 -4.21
N LEU A 205 -8.27 12.84 -3.43
CA LEU A 205 -7.15 13.68 -3.90
C LEU A 205 -5.82 12.96 -3.87
N ASP A 206 -5.60 12.07 -2.87
CA ASP A 206 -4.36 11.36 -2.62
C ASP A 206 -4.63 10.13 -1.76
N GLY A 207 -3.64 9.23 -1.55
CA GLY A 207 -3.82 8.01 -0.76
C GLY A 207 -4.27 6.83 -1.64
N ASP A 208 -3.41 6.46 -2.56
CA ASP A 208 -3.64 5.42 -3.57
C ASP A 208 -3.87 4.04 -2.91
N ILE A 209 -3.06 3.68 -1.91
CA ILE A 209 -3.16 2.40 -1.20
C ILE A 209 -4.42 2.37 -0.34
N ALA A 210 -4.70 3.47 0.37
CA ALA A 210 -5.91 3.63 1.18
C ALA A 210 -7.21 3.45 0.38
N ALA A 211 -7.17 3.66 -0.94
CA ALA A 211 -8.28 3.50 -1.86
C ALA A 211 -8.34 2.14 -2.57
N ALA A 212 -7.18 1.53 -2.86
CA ALA A 212 -7.09 0.30 -3.64
C ALA A 212 -7.42 -0.97 -2.83
N LEU A 213 -7.24 -0.95 -1.51
CA LEU A 213 -7.52 -2.11 -0.63
C LEU A 213 -9.00 -2.28 -0.25
N PRO A 214 -9.77 -1.20 -0.02
CA PRO A 214 -11.17 -1.28 0.40
C PRO A 214 -12.08 -2.15 -0.45
N PRO A 215 -11.97 -2.24 -1.80
CA PRO A 215 -12.78 -3.16 -2.59
C PRO A 215 -12.73 -4.62 -2.11
N ALA A 216 -11.61 -5.06 -1.54
CA ALA A 216 -11.45 -6.42 -1.02
C ALA A 216 -11.88 -6.57 0.45
N MET A 217 -12.31 -5.50 1.11
CA MET A 217 -12.75 -5.52 2.52
C MET A 217 -14.26 -5.74 2.61
N ARG A 218 -14.68 -6.69 3.45
CA ARG A 218 -16.12 -7.01 3.66
C ARG A 218 -16.93 -5.87 4.26
N THR A 219 -16.27 -4.93 4.93
CA THR A 219 -16.90 -3.79 5.61
C THR A 219 -16.92 -2.53 4.76
N SER A 220 -16.27 -2.55 3.59
CA SER A 220 -16.20 -1.40 2.69
C SER A 220 -17.46 -1.28 1.83
N ASN A 221 -17.81 -0.05 1.51
CA ASN A 221 -18.81 0.27 0.50
C ASN A 221 -18.20 0.60 -0.87
N ILE A 222 -16.89 0.46 -1.04
CA ILE A 222 -16.20 0.64 -2.33
C ILE A 222 -16.11 -0.72 -3.00
N ASP A 223 -16.59 -0.83 -4.24
CA ASP A 223 -16.61 -2.07 -5.00
C ASP A 223 -15.44 -2.21 -5.95
N LEU A 224 -14.98 -1.08 -6.51
CA LEU A 224 -13.85 -1.02 -7.44
C LEU A 224 -12.94 0.16 -7.10
N TYR A 225 -11.64 -0.01 -7.31
CA TYR A 225 -10.71 1.10 -7.48
C TYR A 225 -10.16 1.03 -8.90
N ALA A 226 -10.18 2.14 -9.62
CA ALA A 226 -9.69 2.21 -10.99
C ALA A 226 -8.95 3.52 -11.25
N GLY A 227 -7.95 3.49 -12.11
CA GLY A 227 -7.25 4.71 -12.55
C GLY A 227 -5.75 4.54 -12.67
N ILE A 228 -5.09 5.67 -12.95
CA ILE A 228 -3.65 5.79 -13.09
C ILE A 228 -3.09 6.38 -11.80
N GLY A 229 -2.21 5.63 -11.13
CA GLY A 229 -1.56 6.02 -9.87
C GLY A 229 -0.12 5.49 -9.81
N GLY A 230 0.60 5.75 -8.74
CA GLY A 230 2.00 5.41 -8.59
C GLY A 230 2.28 3.90 -8.71
N SER A 231 3.41 3.54 -9.34
CA SER A 231 3.80 2.13 -9.45
C SER A 231 4.24 1.53 -8.12
N PRO A 232 4.98 2.23 -7.23
CA PRO A 232 5.28 1.73 -5.89
C PRO A 232 4.02 1.38 -5.10
N GLU A 233 3.03 2.27 -5.08
CA GLU A 233 1.74 2.08 -4.40
C GLU A 233 0.93 0.94 -5.03
N GLY A 234 1.14 0.69 -6.33
CA GLY A 234 0.55 -0.46 -7.03
C GLY A 234 1.05 -1.80 -6.48
N VAL A 235 2.34 -1.91 -6.22
CA VAL A 235 2.95 -3.14 -5.65
C VAL A 235 2.53 -3.34 -4.18
N LEU A 236 2.52 -2.26 -3.39
CA LEU A 236 2.01 -2.28 -2.01
C LEU A 236 0.54 -2.69 -1.97
N SER A 237 -0.29 -2.12 -2.86
CA SER A 237 -1.70 -2.49 -2.99
C SER A 237 -1.88 -3.96 -3.38
N ALA A 238 -1.06 -4.46 -4.32
CA ALA A 238 -1.09 -5.86 -4.72
C ALA A 238 -0.77 -6.80 -3.55
N ALA A 239 0.23 -6.45 -2.73
CA ALA A 239 0.58 -7.21 -1.52
C ALA A 239 -0.59 -7.26 -0.52
N GLY A 240 -1.21 -6.11 -0.23
CA GLY A 240 -2.38 -6.04 0.65
C GLY A 240 -3.60 -6.79 0.11
N LEU A 241 -3.91 -6.66 -1.19
CA LEU A 241 -5.00 -7.36 -1.85
C LEU A 241 -4.80 -8.89 -1.83
N ARG A 242 -3.57 -9.37 -1.92
CA ARG A 242 -3.26 -10.79 -1.75
C ARG A 242 -3.59 -11.30 -0.36
N CYS A 243 -3.34 -10.50 0.66
CA CYS A 243 -3.72 -10.83 2.04
C CYS A 243 -5.25 -10.84 2.24
N LEU A 244 -5.96 -9.93 1.57
CA LEU A 244 -7.44 -9.81 1.63
C LEU A 244 -8.17 -10.82 0.73
N GLY A 245 -7.48 -11.42 -0.22
CA GLY A 245 -8.06 -12.35 -1.19
C GLY A 245 -8.73 -11.67 -2.39
N GLY A 246 -8.70 -10.36 -2.49
CA GLY A 246 -9.15 -9.60 -3.66
C GLY A 246 -8.24 -9.79 -4.88
N GLY A 247 -8.44 -9.00 -5.90
CA GLY A 247 -7.64 -9.01 -7.11
C GLY A 247 -7.26 -7.62 -7.60
N MET A 248 -6.20 -7.56 -8.39
CA MET A 248 -5.77 -6.35 -9.08
C MET A 248 -5.26 -6.70 -10.47
N ARG A 249 -5.54 -5.82 -11.41
CA ARG A 249 -4.94 -5.75 -12.73
C ARG A 249 -4.14 -4.46 -12.83
N ALA A 250 -2.98 -4.52 -13.43
CA ALA A 250 -2.16 -3.34 -13.66
C ALA A 250 -1.42 -3.43 -14.99
N LYS A 251 -1.11 -2.26 -15.54
CA LYS A 251 -0.32 -2.12 -16.76
C LYS A 251 0.55 -0.88 -16.63
N ILE A 252 1.76 -0.92 -17.14
CA ILE A 252 2.64 0.25 -17.18
C ILE A 252 1.96 1.38 -17.97
N TRP A 253 2.00 2.58 -17.40
CA TRP A 253 1.48 3.79 -18.03
C TRP A 253 2.55 4.88 -18.07
N PRO A 254 3.35 4.96 -19.15
CA PRO A 254 4.37 6.00 -19.30
C PRO A 254 3.70 7.38 -19.39
N ARG A 255 4.28 8.38 -18.74
CA ARG A 255 3.78 9.77 -18.74
C ARG A 255 3.91 10.44 -20.12
N ASP A 256 5.00 10.07 -20.80
CA ASP A 256 5.37 10.61 -22.11
C ASP A 256 6.30 9.63 -22.85
N GLU A 257 6.71 10.01 -24.06
CA GLU A 257 7.60 9.19 -24.88
C GLU A 257 9.04 9.12 -24.31
N ALA A 258 9.48 10.12 -23.56
CA ALA A 258 10.79 10.09 -22.91
C ALA A 258 10.86 9.01 -21.83
N GLU A 259 9.87 8.97 -20.92
CA GLU A 259 9.76 7.92 -19.92
C GLU A 259 9.56 6.54 -20.56
N ARG A 260 8.77 6.46 -21.66
CA ARG A 260 8.64 5.22 -22.42
C ARG A 260 9.99 4.68 -22.88
N GLN A 261 10.85 5.55 -23.39
CA GLN A 261 12.19 5.17 -23.82
C GLN A 261 13.08 4.76 -22.64
N GLU A 262 13.02 5.47 -21.51
CA GLU A 262 13.73 5.11 -20.27
C GLU A 262 13.35 3.69 -19.78
N ILE A 263 12.07 3.34 -19.85
CA ILE A 263 11.56 2.01 -19.49
C ILE A 263 12.11 0.94 -20.46
N ILE A 264 12.17 1.24 -21.75
CA ILE A 264 12.77 0.34 -22.77
C ILE A 264 14.27 0.15 -22.50
N ASP A 265 15.00 1.23 -22.24
CA ASP A 265 16.44 1.20 -21.97
C ASP A 265 16.76 0.46 -20.65
N ALA A 266 15.84 0.48 -19.70
CA ALA A 266 15.90 -0.34 -18.49
C ALA A 266 15.60 -1.84 -18.73
N GLY A 267 15.39 -2.27 -19.99
CA GLY A 267 15.14 -3.66 -20.37
C GLY A 267 13.68 -4.13 -20.19
N TRP A 268 12.74 -3.18 -20.09
CA TRP A 268 11.31 -3.48 -19.88
C TRP A 268 10.43 -3.28 -21.12
N GLY A 269 11.04 -3.07 -22.30
CA GLY A 269 10.30 -2.83 -23.55
C GLY A 269 9.22 -3.86 -23.84
N ASP A 270 9.56 -5.15 -23.70
CA ASP A 270 8.62 -6.27 -23.94
C ASP A 270 7.51 -6.36 -22.88
N ARG A 271 7.62 -5.63 -21.77
CA ARG A 271 6.67 -5.66 -20.67
C ARG A 271 5.75 -4.43 -20.62
N LEU A 272 5.93 -3.45 -21.50
CA LEU A 272 5.11 -2.22 -21.54
C LEU A 272 3.62 -2.54 -21.71
N ASP A 273 3.30 -3.54 -22.53
CA ASP A 273 1.93 -3.96 -22.81
C ASP A 273 1.47 -5.16 -21.96
N THR A 274 2.30 -5.60 -21.03
CA THR A 274 1.97 -6.72 -20.15
C THR A 274 0.90 -6.29 -19.14
N GLU A 275 -0.17 -7.09 -19.04
CA GLU A 275 -1.10 -6.99 -17.92
C GLU A 275 -0.56 -7.79 -16.74
N PHE A 276 -0.30 -7.11 -15.62
CA PHE A 276 0.13 -7.71 -14.37
C PHE A 276 -1.06 -7.98 -13.47
N MET A 277 -1.07 -9.15 -12.84
CA MET A 277 -1.97 -9.47 -11.73
C MET A 277 -1.31 -9.19 -10.38
N SER A 278 -2.09 -9.21 -9.30
CA SER A 278 -1.55 -9.03 -7.93
C SER A 278 -0.39 -10.00 -7.62
N ARG A 279 -0.40 -11.22 -8.20
CA ARG A 279 0.66 -12.20 -7.99
C ARG A 279 1.94 -11.90 -8.76
N ASP A 280 1.84 -11.17 -9.84
CA ASP A 280 3.00 -10.76 -10.64
C ASP A 280 3.71 -9.58 -9.99
N LEU A 281 2.93 -8.68 -9.34
CA LEU A 281 3.43 -7.50 -8.64
C LEU A 281 4.02 -7.84 -7.25
N ALA A 282 3.34 -8.73 -6.53
CA ALA A 282 3.77 -9.21 -5.22
C ALA A 282 3.74 -10.74 -5.22
N HIS A 283 4.88 -11.36 -5.47
CA HIS A 283 5.06 -12.81 -5.60
C HIS A 283 5.26 -13.49 -4.22
N GLY A 284 5.19 -14.82 -4.19
CA GLY A 284 5.40 -15.61 -2.97
C GLY A 284 4.14 -15.71 -2.09
N GLU A 285 4.20 -16.54 -1.08
CA GLU A 285 3.08 -16.80 -0.17
C GLU A 285 3.29 -16.15 1.19
N ASN A 286 4.54 -15.90 1.56
CA ASN A 286 4.93 -15.38 2.86
C ASN A 286 5.03 -13.85 2.82
N ILE A 287 3.87 -13.19 2.63
CA ILE A 287 3.75 -11.74 2.65
C ILE A 287 2.97 -11.32 3.90
N VAL A 288 3.53 -10.37 4.63
CA VAL A 288 2.88 -9.62 5.70
C VAL A 288 2.63 -8.20 5.21
N PHE A 289 1.44 -7.68 5.43
CA PHE A 289 1.09 -6.30 5.17
C PHE A 289 0.61 -5.65 6.47
N ALA A 290 1.22 -4.55 6.85
CA ALA A 290 0.83 -3.73 7.99
C ALA A 290 0.56 -2.30 7.53
N ALA A 291 -0.50 -1.69 8.06
CA ALA A 291 -0.76 -0.27 7.85
C ALA A 291 -1.40 0.36 9.09
N THR A 292 -1.12 1.65 9.30
CA THR A 292 -1.71 2.45 10.37
C THR A 292 -2.24 3.76 9.79
N GLY A 293 -3.49 4.10 10.10
CA GLY A 293 -4.09 5.37 9.66
C GLY A 293 -3.40 6.56 10.30
N ILE A 294 -2.99 7.55 9.48
CA ILE A 294 -2.53 8.87 9.94
C ILE A 294 -3.74 9.80 10.01
N SER A 295 -4.53 9.87 8.94
CA SER A 295 -5.86 10.48 8.91
C SER A 295 -6.89 9.46 8.46
N THR A 296 -8.17 9.69 8.80
CA THR A 296 -9.26 8.74 8.50
C THR A 296 -9.38 8.46 7.00
N SER A 297 -9.49 7.19 6.66
CA SER A 297 -9.62 6.68 5.30
C SER A 297 -10.71 5.61 5.20
N PRO A 298 -11.08 5.13 3.99
CA PRO A 298 -11.95 3.97 3.85
C PRO A 298 -11.39 2.66 4.43
N LEU A 299 -10.07 2.60 4.62
CA LEU A 299 -9.38 1.43 5.15
C LEU A 299 -9.32 1.47 6.68
N LEU A 300 -8.90 2.61 7.26
CA LEU A 300 -8.60 2.78 8.68
C LEU A 300 -9.01 4.17 9.17
N GLU A 301 -9.39 4.26 10.45
CA GLU A 301 -9.49 5.55 11.14
C GLU A 301 -8.11 6.17 11.33
N GLY A 302 -8.06 7.51 11.42
CA GLY A 302 -6.84 8.25 11.71
C GLY A 302 -6.48 8.23 13.20
N VAL A 303 -5.27 8.70 13.52
CA VAL A 303 -4.85 8.82 14.92
C VAL A 303 -5.71 9.85 15.66
N GLU A 304 -6.24 9.46 16.80
CA GLU A 304 -6.95 10.32 17.73
C GLU A 304 -6.09 10.65 18.94
N VAL A 305 -6.02 11.92 19.35
CA VAL A 305 -5.32 12.34 20.58
C VAL A 305 -6.30 13.01 21.53
N ARG A 306 -6.36 12.49 22.76
CA ARG A 306 -7.17 13.06 23.86
C ARG A 306 -6.35 13.10 25.14
N GLY A 307 -5.93 14.32 25.54
CA GLY A 307 -5.03 14.49 26.68
C GLY A 307 -3.70 13.78 26.46
N SER A 308 -3.32 12.90 27.37
CA SER A 308 -2.09 12.11 27.30
C SER A 308 -2.27 10.74 26.60
N ILE A 309 -3.41 10.49 25.99
CA ILE A 309 -3.67 9.23 25.28
C ILE A 309 -3.80 9.49 23.79
N ALA A 310 -3.02 8.75 22.99
CA ALA A 310 -3.24 8.62 21.56
C ALA A 310 -3.82 7.23 21.25
N LYS A 311 -4.74 7.17 20.28
CA LYS A 311 -5.23 5.93 19.72
C LYS A 311 -4.74 5.80 18.28
N THR A 312 -4.25 4.63 17.92
CA THR A 312 -3.95 4.25 16.55
C THR A 312 -4.89 3.15 16.09
N TYR A 313 -5.24 3.20 14.82
CA TYR A 313 -6.06 2.19 14.15
C TYR A 313 -5.22 1.57 13.04
N SER A 314 -5.00 0.28 13.16
CA SER A 314 -4.06 -0.44 12.31
C SER A 314 -4.66 -1.71 11.74
N VAL A 315 -4.13 -2.17 10.61
CA VAL A 315 -4.39 -3.49 10.05
C VAL A 315 -3.09 -4.27 9.92
N LEU A 316 -3.14 -5.54 10.32
CA LEU A 316 -2.05 -6.50 10.16
C LEU A 316 -2.59 -7.73 9.42
N MET A 317 -2.03 -8.04 8.27
CA MET A 317 -2.53 -9.07 7.38
C MET A 317 -1.42 -10.02 6.93
N ARG A 318 -1.79 -11.29 6.69
CA ARG A 318 -0.87 -12.33 6.16
C ARG A 318 -1.48 -13.02 4.95
N ALA A 319 -0.73 -13.06 3.84
CA ALA A 319 -1.18 -13.72 2.62
C ALA A 319 -1.32 -15.25 2.78
N LYS A 320 -0.37 -15.90 3.46
CA LYS A 320 -0.34 -17.36 3.67
C LYS A 320 -1.56 -17.90 4.40
N SER A 321 -2.01 -17.20 5.42
CA SER A 321 -3.15 -17.64 6.25
C SER A 321 -4.47 -16.95 5.92
N GLY A 322 -4.46 -15.87 5.11
CA GLY A 322 -5.62 -15.01 4.89
C GLY A 322 -6.12 -14.36 6.19
N THR A 323 -5.25 -14.27 7.21
CA THR A 323 -5.63 -13.66 8.49
C THR A 323 -5.53 -12.16 8.39
N VAL A 324 -6.61 -11.47 8.76
CA VAL A 324 -6.70 -10.01 8.84
C VAL A 324 -7.03 -9.63 10.27
N ARG A 325 -6.22 -8.74 10.86
CA ARG A 325 -6.42 -8.20 12.21
C ARG A 325 -6.57 -6.70 12.14
N PHE A 326 -7.67 -6.18 12.65
CA PHE A 326 -7.84 -4.77 12.93
C PHE A 326 -7.48 -4.53 14.39
N ILE A 327 -6.61 -3.59 14.65
CA ILE A 327 -6.03 -3.36 15.97
C ILE A 327 -6.25 -1.89 16.33
N GLU A 328 -6.95 -1.66 17.45
CA GLU A 328 -7.00 -0.38 18.12
C GLU A 328 -5.99 -0.41 19.27
N ALA A 329 -5.01 0.47 19.24
CA ALA A 329 -4.02 0.58 20.30
C ALA A 329 -4.11 1.94 21.01
N HIS A 330 -4.04 1.89 22.36
CA HIS A 330 -4.05 3.07 23.22
C HIS A 330 -2.63 3.32 23.72
N HIS A 331 -2.05 4.45 23.35
CA HIS A 331 -0.70 4.84 23.73
C HIS A 331 -0.74 5.93 24.80
N ASN A 332 -0.15 5.67 25.94
CA ASN A 332 0.09 6.72 26.94
C ASN A 332 1.31 7.54 26.51
N LEU A 333 1.09 8.76 26.04
CA LEU A 333 2.13 9.65 25.48
C LEU A 333 3.15 10.12 26.53
N GLU A 334 2.80 10.06 27.83
CA GLU A 334 3.74 10.37 28.90
C GLU A 334 4.78 9.26 29.11
N ARG A 335 4.46 8.03 28.66
CA ARG A 335 5.29 6.83 28.83
C ARG A 335 5.81 6.27 27.50
N LYS A 336 5.09 6.52 26.40
CA LYS A 336 5.45 6.03 25.07
C LYS A 336 6.73 6.70 24.61
N THR A 337 7.71 5.89 24.28
CA THR A 337 8.93 6.32 23.58
C THR A 337 8.92 5.80 22.16
N ILE A 338 9.50 6.56 21.25
CA ILE A 338 9.78 6.18 19.86
C ILE A 338 11.29 6.22 19.68
N HIS A 339 11.87 5.13 19.23
CA HIS A 339 13.27 5.10 18.82
C HIS A 339 13.39 5.77 17.45
N LEU A 340 14.16 6.88 17.39
CA LEU A 340 14.42 7.62 16.17
C LEU A 340 15.86 7.35 15.71
N ARG A 341 16.03 7.01 14.45
CA ARG A 341 17.36 6.72 13.90
C ARG A 341 18.26 7.95 13.87
N SER A 342 17.70 9.12 13.57
CA SER A 342 18.45 10.39 13.48
C SER A 342 19.14 10.76 14.79
N THR A 343 18.50 10.50 15.93
CA THR A 343 19.06 10.83 17.26
C THR A 343 19.73 9.65 17.92
N ARG A 344 19.49 8.42 17.45
CA ARG A 344 19.85 7.15 18.12
C ARG A 344 19.44 7.11 19.59
N GLN A 345 18.38 7.81 19.93
CA GLN A 345 17.82 7.94 21.26
C GLN A 345 16.32 7.75 21.22
N GLU A 346 15.76 7.24 22.30
CA GLU A 346 14.33 7.22 22.50
C GLU A 346 13.80 8.63 22.75
N ARG A 347 12.76 9.02 22.03
CA ARG A 347 12.03 10.27 22.22
C ARG A 347 10.64 9.97 22.75
N LYS A 348 10.16 10.77 23.70
CA LYS A 348 8.73 10.80 24.04
C LYS A 348 7.92 11.35 22.87
N VAL A 349 6.77 10.78 22.61
CA VAL A 349 5.83 11.19 21.56
C VAL A 349 5.23 12.55 21.87
#